data_04a71268a0536226bb7a0928200eb1c9
#
_entry.id   04a71268a0536226bb7a0928200eb1c9
#
_cell.length_a   1.000
_cell.length_b   1.000
_cell.length_c   1.000
_cell.angle_alpha   90.00
_cell.angle_beta   90.00
_cell.angle_gamma   90.00
#
_symmetry.space_group_name_H-M   'P 1'
#
loop_
_entity.id
_entity.type
_entity.pdbx_description
1 polymer ?
#
loop_
_entity_poly.entity_id
_entity_poly.type
_entity_poly.pdbx_seq_one_letter_code
_entity_poly.pdbx_strand_id
1 'polypeptide(L)'
;EDCRRQRQMCIRDRLKATVSWPFFSGGKNYANLNKNKSAELQKSLLLDNSIKKNQTDVATAWSSYQSNQSLLNSVRAQVDAAEIANEGIVAEYNSGSDRTTLEVIQSNSLLLNAQISLADSERNYVLSKFNLLRSVGLLTSDYLKIQ
;
A
#
# COMPACT_ATOMS: atom_id res chain seq x y z
N GLU A 1 22.15 82.80 -23.91
CA GLU A 1 23.05 82.31 -22.87
C GLU A 1 22.49 81.08 -22.23
N ASP A 2 23.15 80.05 -22.56
CA ASP A 2 22.66 78.68 -22.49
C ASP A 2 23.00 78.09 -21.12
N CYS A 3 22.01 77.93 -20.26
CA CYS A 3 22.18 77.33 -18.97
C CYS A 3 22.00 75.79 -19.11
N ARG A 4 23.02 75.12 -19.56
CA ARG A 4 23.13 73.64 -19.43
C ARG A 4 23.33 73.27 -17.97
N ARG A 5 22.26 73.19 -17.23
CA ARG A 5 22.25 72.46 -15.96
C ARG A 5 22.29 70.94 -16.24
N GLN A 6 23.48 70.40 -16.32
CA GLN A 6 23.70 69.01 -16.17
C GLN A 6 23.22 68.65 -14.78
N ARG A 7 22.10 67.84 -14.71
CA ARG A 7 21.70 67.13 -13.50
C ARG A 7 22.78 66.09 -13.24
N GLN A 8 23.75 66.44 -12.41
CA GLN A 8 24.58 65.42 -11.79
C GLN A 8 23.68 64.60 -10.89
N MET A 9 23.30 63.43 -11.38
CA MET A 9 22.63 62.42 -10.60
C MET A 9 23.66 61.86 -9.62
N CYS A 10 23.70 62.43 -8.40
CA CYS A 10 24.54 61.91 -7.33
C CYS A 10 24.00 60.48 -6.95
N ILE A 11 24.49 59.49 -7.61
CA ILE A 11 24.30 58.09 -7.18
C ILE A 11 25.13 57.93 -5.91
N ARG A 12 24.45 57.95 -4.78
CA ARG A 12 25.05 57.73 -3.47
C ARG A 12 24.83 56.26 -3.12
N ASP A 13 25.71 55.43 -3.59
CA ASP A 13 25.72 54.02 -3.20
C ASP A 13 26.17 53.92 -1.73
N ARG A 14 25.32 53.31 -0.91
CA ARG A 14 25.65 53.04 0.49
C ARG A 14 25.79 51.53 0.68
N LEU A 15 26.98 51.07 0.84
CA LEU A 15 27.29 49.75 1.37
C LEU A 15 27.14 49.75 2.89
N LYS A 16 26.21 48.98 3.42
CA LYS A 16 25.99 48.87 4.86
C LYS A 16 26.19 47.42 5.26
N ALA A 17 27.28 47.15 5.96
CA ALA A 17 27.49 45.86 6.62
C ALA A 17 27.14 45.99 8.11
N THR A 18 26.18 45.18 8.59
CA THR A 18 25.78 45.20 9.98
C THR A 18 26.10 43.82 10.59
N VAL A 19 26.99 43.79 11.59
CA VAL A 19 27.28 42.60 12.38
C VAL A 19 26.57 42.74 13.71
N SER A 20 25.65 41.86 14.01
CA SER A 20 24.93 41.82 15.30
C SER A 20 25.39 40.62 16.08
N TRP A 21 26.05 40.81 17.19
CA TRP A 21 26.52 39.78 18.10
C TRP A 21 25.80 39.90 19.45
N PRO A 22 24.86 39.02 19.78
CA PRO A 22 24.20 39.03 21.08
C PRO A 22 25.18 38.53 22.15
N PHE A 23 25.75 39.43 22.94
CA PHE A 23 26.70 39.10 24.00
C PHE A 23 26.05 38.33 25.15
N PHE A 24 24.79 38.55 25.43
CA PHE A 24 24.03 37.87 26.48
C PHE A 24 22.62 37.50 25.99
N SER A 25 22.30 36.21 25.94
CA SER A 25 21.04 35.70 25.44
C SER A 25 20.19 35.04 26.54
N GLY A 26 20.53 35.20 27.83
CA GLY A 26 19.74 34.68 28.95
C GLY A 26 19.47 33.15 28.86
N GLY A 27 20.45 32.36 28.39
CA GLY A 27 20.27 30.90 28.25
C GLY A 27 19.48 30.46 27.02
N LYS A 28 18.95 31.36 26.19
CA LYS A 28 18.16 31.05 24.98
C LYS A 28 18.90 30.13 24.02
N ASN A 29 20.21 30.37 23.80
CA ASN A 29 21.00 29.57 22.90
C ASN A 29 21.20 28.15 23.40
N TYR A 30 21.40 27.98 24.71
CA TYR A 30 21.48 26.65 25.35
C TYR A 30 20.14 25.90 25.27
N ALA A 31 19.04 26.58 25.57
CA ALA A 31 17.70 25.98 25.44
C ALA A 31 17.37 25.58 24.00
N ASN A 32 17.74 26.43 23.01
CA ASN A 32 17.59 26.09 21.59
C ASN A 32 18.46 24.91 21.16
N LEU A 33 19.69 24.80 21.68
CA LEU A 33 20.56 23.66 21.42
C LEU A 33 19.93 22.37 21.93
N ASN A 34 19.44 22.35 23.17
CA ASN A 34 18.77 21.19 23.74
C ASN A 34 17.48 20.82 22.99
N LYS A 35 16.69 21.83 22.59
CA LYS A 35 15.51 21.64 21.75
C LYS A 35 15.86 20.95 20.43
N ASN A 36 16.91 21.44 19.75
CA ASN A 36 17.33 20.87 18.47
C ASN A 36 17.89 19.45 18.61
N LYS A 37 18.66 19.16 19.68
CA LYS A 37 19.11 17.79 19.99
C LYS A 37 17.95 16.84 20.25
N SER A 38 16.94 17.29 21.01
CA SER A 38 15.73 16.50 21.24
C SER A 38 14.93 16.29 19.95
N ALA A 39 14.84 17.28 19.08
CA ALA A 39 14.21 17.16 17.78
C ALA A 39 14.95 16.21 16.83
N GLU A 40 16.27 16.22 16.84
CA GLU A 40 17.10 15.26 16.10
C GLU A 40 16.85 13.83 16.58
N LEU A 41 16.91 13.61 17.91
CA LEU A 41 16.60 12.29 18.49
C LEU A 41 15.18 11.83 18.12
N GLN A 42 14.20 12.72 18.21
CA GLN A 42 12.83 12.40 17.77
C GLN A 42 12.77 11.95 16.30
N LYS A 43 13.46 12.67 15.41
CA LYS A 43 13.50 12.31 13.98
C LYS A 43 14.22 10.99 13.72
N SER A 44 15.30 10.71 14.45
CA SER A 44 16.01 9.43 14.39
C SER A 44 15.11 8.27 14.82
N LEU A 45 14.38 8.42 15.93
CA LEU A 45 13.44 7.41 16.39
C LEU A 45 12.26 7.19 15.43
N LEU A 46 11.76 8.27 14.80
CA LEU A 46 10.72 8.16 13.78
C LEU A 46 11.22 7.43 12.53
N LEU A 47 12.46 7.66 12.12
CA LEU A 47 13.08 6.92 11.02
C LEU A 47 13.18 5.42 11.35
N ASP A 48 13.71 5.08 12.51
CA ASP A 48 13.83 3.67 12.96
C ASP A 48 12.46 2.98 13.04
N ASN A 49 11.45 3.69 13.58
CA ASN A 49 10.07 3.19 13.60
C ASN A 49 9.50 2.98 12.19
N SER A 50 9.79 3.88 11.25
CA SER A 50 9.35 3.75 9.85
C SER A 50 9.99 2.54 9.16
N ILE A 51 11.27 2.29 9.42
CA ILE A 51 11.98 1.11 8.90
C ILE A 51 11.36 -0.18 9.44
N LYS A 52 11.16 -0.26 10.76
CA LYS A 52 10.55 -1.44 11.40
C LYS A 52 9.12 -1.67 10.92
N LYS A 53 8.35 -0.60 10.77
CA LYS A 53 6.99 -0.67 10.23
C LYS A 53 7.00 -1.23 8.81
N ASN A 54 7.87 -0.72 7.94
CA ASN A 54 7.98 -1.21 6.56
C ASN A 54 8.36 -2.69 6.51
N GLN A 55 9.30 -3.14 7.35
CA GLN A 55 9.65 -4.56 7.46
C GLN A 55 8.45 -5.43 7.86
N THR A 56 7.65 -4.95 8.83
CA THR A 56 6.43 -5.66 9.27
C THR A 56 5.37 -5.67 8.16
N ASP A 57 5.19 -4.57 7.46
CA ASP A 57 4.22 -4.46 6.36
C ASP A 57 4.57 -5.41 5.20
N VAL A 58 5.86 -5.51 4.83
CA VAL A 58 6.34 -6.47 3.83
C VAL A 58 6.14 -7.92 4.28
N ALA A 59 6.49 -8.23 5.52
CA ALA A 59 6.31 -9.59 6.07
C ALA A 59 4.83 -10.00 6.10
N THR A 60 3.94 -9.07 6.49
CA THR A 60 2.49 -9.28 6.50
C THR A 60 1.94 -9.47 5.08
N ALA A 61 2.37 -8.65 4.12
CA ALA A 61 1.97 -8.78 2.73
C ALA A 61 2.43 -10.10 2.11
N TRP A 62 3.63 -10.55 2.43
CA TRP A 62 4.15 -11.85 2.00
C TRP A 62 3.34 -13.02 2.58
N SER A 63 3.08 -13.00 3.89
CA SER A 63 2.26 -14.02 4.55
C SER A 63 0.84 -14.08 3.96
N SER A 64 0.24 -12.91 3.71
CA SER A 64 -1.08 -12.82 3.07
C SER A 64 -1.08 -13.38 1.65
N TYR A 65 -0.04 -13.10 0.87
CA TYR A 65 0.11 -13.66 -0.48
C TYR A 65 0.18 -15.20 -0.44
N GLN A 66 1.03 -15.75 0.42
CA GLN A 66 1.18 -17.20 0.56
C GLN A 66 -0.11 -17.88 1.05
N SER A 67 -0.80 -17.25 2.00
CA SER A 67 -2.09 -17.75 2.50
C SER A 67 -3.16 -17.77 1.41
N ASN A 68 -3.29 -16.67 0.64
CA ASN A 68 -4.26 -16.59 -0.47
C ASN A 68 -3.93 -17.56 -1.60
N GLN A 69 -2.65 -17.83 -1.85
CA GLN A 69 -2.24 -18.84 -2.82
C GLN A 69 -2.67 -20.25 -2.39
N SER A 70 -2.46 -20.59 -1.13
CA SER A 70 -2.87 -21.88 -0.58
C SER A 70 -4.39 -22.02 -0.55
N LEU A 71 -5.10 -20.94 -0.17
CA LEU A 71 -6.55 -20.89 -0.17
C LEU A 71 -7.11 -21.12 -1.59
N LEU A 72 -6.56 -20.44 -2.60
CA LEU A 72 -6.98 -20.60 -3.99
C LEU A 72 -6.85 -22.05 -4.46
N ASN A 73 -5.75 -22.72 -4.14
CA ASN A 73 -5.56 -24.13 -4.49
C ASN A 73 -6.59 -25.04 -3.78
N SER A 74 -6.90 -24.77 -2.52
CA SER A 74 -7.90 -25.52 -1.77
C SER A 74 -9.31 -25.31 -2.31
N VAL A 75 -9.66 -24.08 -2.68
CA VAL A 75 -10.98 -23.75 -3.24
C VAL A 75 -11.14 -24.34 -4.64
N ARG A 76 -10.09 -24.40 -5.46
CA ARG A 76 -10.11 -25.10 -6.75
C ARG A 76 -10.44 -26.56 -6.57
N ALA A 77 -9.75 -27.25 -5.66
CA ALA A 77 -10.06 -28.65 -5.35
C ALA A 77 -11.50 -28.84 -4.82
N GLN A 78 -12.01 -27.85 -4.07
CA GLN A 78 -13.41 -27.87 -3.60
C GLN A 78 -14.40 -27.74 -4.76
N VAL A 79 -14.14 -26.90 -5.76
CA VAL A 79 -14.98 -26.76 -6.96
C VAL A 79 -14.97 -28.07 -7.76
N ASP A 80 -13.79 -28.65 -8.01
CA ASP A 80 -13.64 -29.90 -8.73
C ASP A 80 -14.44 -31.05 -8.03
N ALA A 81 -14.34 -31.12 -6.70
CA ALA A 81 -15.11 -32.10 -5.92
C ALA A 81 -16.62 -31.88 -5.96
N ALA A 82 -17.05 -30.61 -5.89
CA ALA A 82 -18.46 -30.24 -5.98
C ALA A 82 -19.04 -30.53 -7.38
N GLU A 83 -18.24 -30.36 -8.44
CA GLU A 83 -18.62 -30.61 -9.82
C GLU A 83 -18.85 -32.15 -10.02
N ILE A 84 -17.85 -32.97 -9.61
CA ILE A 84 -17.96 -34.42 -9.68
C ILE A 84 -19.18 -34.93 -8.86
N ALA A 85 -19.39 -34.38 -7.66
CA ALA A 85 -20.53 -34.76 -6.82
C ALA A 85 -21.89 -34.39 -7.45
N ASN A 86 -21.95 -33.19 -8.06
CA ASN A 86 -23.15 -32.72 -8.75
C ASN A 86 -23.45 -33.57 -9.99
N GLU A 87 -22.45 -33.90 -10.80
CA GLU A 87 -22.60 -34.77 -11.97
C GLU A 87 -23.10 -36.17 -11.54
N GLY A 88 -22.55 -36.73 -10.46
CA GLY A 88 -22.99 -38.00 -9.91
C GLY A 88 -24.46 -37.99 -9.48
N ILE A 89 -24.90 -36.97 -8.73
CA ILE A 89 -26.28 -36.83 -8.27
C ILE A 89 -27.25 -36.66 -9.46
N VAL A 90 -26.87 -35.84 -10.47
CA VAL A 90 -27.67 -35.64 -11.68
C VAL A 90 -27.76 -36.93 -12.50
N ALA A 91 -26.69 -37.71 -12.64
CA ALA A 91 -26.68 -38.99 -13.35
C ALA A 91 -27.56 -40.02 -12.66
N GLU A 92 -27.47 -40.13 -11.31
CA GLU A 92 -28.33 -41.02 -10.51
C GLU A 92 -29.82 -40.63 -10.62
N TYR A 93 -30.16 -39.36 -10.57
CA TYR A 93 -31.53 -38.86 -10.76
C TYR A 93 -32.07 -39.22 -12.14
N ASN A 94 -31.29 -39.03 -13.20
CA ASN A 94 -31.69 -39.36 -14.58
C ASN A 94 -31.82 -40.88 -14.82
N SER A 95 -31.09 -41.71 -14.06
CA SER A 95 -31.19 -43.19 -14.17
C SER A 95 -32.39 -43.76 -13.46
N GLY A 96 -33.25 -42.95 -12.82
CA GLY A 96 -34.44 -43.44 -12.11
C GLY A 96 -34.15 -44.01 -10.73
N SER A 97 -33.00 -43.67 -10.14
CA SER A 97 -32.63 -43.96 -8.78
C SER A 97 -33.53 -43.21 -7.78
N ASP A 98 -33.56 -43.61 -6.50
CA ASP A 98 -34.37 -42.98 -5.42
C ASP A 98 -33.95 -41.54 -5.07
N ARG A 99 -33.21 -40.85 -5.93
CA ARG A 99 -32.80 -39.44 -5.76
C ARG A 99 -33.96 -38.49 -6.00
N THR A 100 -34.07 -37.51 -5.09
CA THR A 100 -35.14 -36.50 -5.17
C THR A 100 -34.70 -35.28 -5.96
N THR A 101 -35.64 -34.56 -6.56
CA THR A 101 -35.39 -33.26 -7.22
C THR A 101 -34.76 -32.25 -6.25
N LEU A 102 -35.10 -32.35 -4.95
CA LEU A 102 -34.52 -31.51 -3.91
C LEU A 102 -32.99 -31.71 -3.79
N GLU A 103 -32.52 -32.94 -3.84
CA GLU A 103 -31.08 -33.25 -3.77
C GLU A 103 -30.34 -32.69 -4.99
N VAL A 104 -30.91 -32.73 -6.17
CA VAL A 104 -30.33 -32.10 -7.39
C VAL A 104 -30.24 -30.58 -7.23
N ILE A 105 -31.29 -29.92 -6.72
CA ILE A 105 -31.26 -28.47 -6.47
C ILE A 105 -30.22 -28.11 -5.42
N GLN A 106 -30.11 -28.89 -4.34
CA GLN A 106 -29.11 -28.68 -3.28
C GLN A 106 -27.69 -28.85 -3.81
N SER A 107 -27.45 -29.87 -4.63
CA SER A 107 -26.14 -30.12 -5.23
C SER A 107 -25.74 -28.98 -6.19
N ASN A 108 -26.67 -28.52 -7.04
CA ASN A 108 -26.43 -27.37 -7.90
C ASN A 108 -26.12 -26.07 -7.09
N SER A 109 -26.82 -25.90 -5.97
CA SER A 109 -26.56 -24.74 -5.08
C SER A 109 -25.18 -24.84 -4.42
N LEU A 110 -24.73 -26.00 -4.02
CA LEU A 110 -23.38 -26.22 -3.47
C LEU A 110 -22.31 -25.96 -4.53
N LEU A 111 -22.50 -26.45 -5.75
CA LEU A 111 -21.56 -26.17 -6.85
C LEU A 111 -21.49 -24.66 -7.14
N LEU A 112 -22.63 -23.96 -7.24
CA LEU A 112 -22.66 -22.52 -7.46
C LEU A 112 -21.93 -21.75 -6.35
N ASN A 113 -22.15 -22.11 -5.09
CA ASN A 113 -21.47 -21.50 -3.95
C ASN A 113 -19.96 -21.75 -3.99
N ALA A 114 -19.52 -22.92 -4.41
CA ALA A 114 -18.10 -23.23 -4.59
C ALA A 114 -17.48 -22.38 -5.71
N GLN A 115 -18.18 -22.20 -6.84
CA GLN A 115 -17.74 -21.35 -7.94
C GLN A 115 -17.66 -19.88 -7.54
N ILE A 116 -18.60 -19.36 -6.76
CA ILE A 116 -18.56 -18.00 -6.20
C ILE A 116 -17.33 -17.85 -5.29
N SER A 117 -17.08 -18.83 -4.42
CA SER A 117 -15.90 -18.84 -3.54
C SER A 117 -14.59 -18.88 -4.33
N LEU A 118 -14.57 -19.57 -5.47
CA LEU A 118 -13.41 -19.57 -6.37
C LEU A 118 -13.14 -18.17 -6.95
N ALA A 119 -14.16 -17.51 -7.48
CA ALA A 119 -14.03 -16.16 -8.03
C ALA A 119 -13.53 -15.14 -6.98
N ASP A 120 -14.04 -15.24 -5.75
CA ASP A 120 -13.58 -14.40 -4.64
C ASP A 120 -12.12 -14.72 -4.25
N SER A 121 -11.73 -15.98 -4.24
CA SER A 121 -10.35 -16.40 -3.94
C SER A 121 -9.37 -15.95 -5.02
N GLU A 122 -9.75 -16.03 -6.29
CA GLU A 122 -8.94 -15.54 -7.42
C GLU A 122 -8.74 -14.02 -7.33
N ARG A 123 -9.81 -13.27 -7.06
CA ARG A 123 -9.74 -11.83 -6.83
C ARG A 123 -8.79 -11.51 -5.66
N ASN A 124 -8.94 -12.18 -4.53
CA ASN A 124 -8.13 -11.95 -3.34
C ASN A 124 -6.65 -12.32 -3.56
N TYR A 125 -6.38 -13.37 -4.31
CA TYR A 125 -5.02 -13.73 -4.72
C TYR A 125 -4.37 -12.63 -5.56
N VAL A 126 -5.07 -12.11 -6.57
CA VAL A 126 -4.57 -11.01 -7.40
C VAL A 126 -4.33 -9.75 -6.57
N LEU A 127 -5.26 -9.39 -5.69
CA LEU A 127 -5.11 -8.23 -4.80
C LEU A 127 -3.93 -8.41 -3.83
N SER A 128 -3.70 -9.59 -3.29
CA SER A 128 -2.55 -9.85 -2.40
C SER A 128 -1.23 -9.72 -3.14
N LYS A 129 -1.16 -10.12 -4.41
CA LYS A 129 0.01 -9.94 -5.28
C LYS A 129 0.32 -8.45 -5.48
N PHE A 130 -0.69 -7.63 -5.79
CA PHE A 130 -0.51 -6.18 -5.93
C PHE A 130 -0.15 -5.50 -4.60
N ASN A 131 -0.72 -5.94 -3.48
CA ASN A 131 -0.36 -5.44 -2.16
C ASN A 131 1.10 -5.74 -1.80
N LEU A 132 1.59 -6.92 -2.16
CA LEU A 132 3.00 -7.27 -1.99
C LEU A 132 3.91 -6.37 -2.84
N LEU A 133 3.59 -6.18 -4.12
CA LEU A 133 4.33 -5.27 -5.00
C LEU A 133 4.35 -3.84 -4.48
N ARG A 134 3.23 -3.38 -3.91
CA ARG A 134 3.12 -2.07 -3.28
C ARG A 134 4.03 -1.95 -2.05
N SER A 135 4.04 -2.95 -1.17
CA SER A 135 4.84 -2.93 0.07
C SER A 135 6.34 -2.94 -0.22
N VAL A 136 6.77 -3.56 -1.32
CA VAL A 136 8.17 -3.58 -1.77
C VAL A 136 8.52 -2.34 -2.61
N GLY A 137 7.52 -1.53 -3.01
CA GLY A 137 7.72 -0.33 -3.83
C GLY A 137 7.91 -0.60 -5.33
N LEU A 138 7.58 -1.81 -5.80
CA LEU A 138 7.68 -2.19 -7.21
C LEU A 138 6.41 -1.94 -8.01
N LEU A 139 5.35 -1.40 -7.39
CA LEU A 139 4.10 -1.08 -8.07
C LEU A 139 4.24 0.27 -8.81
N THR A 140 4.96 0.26 -9.93
CA THR A 140 5.17 1.41 -10.81
C THR A 140 4.48 1.19 -12.15
N SER A 141 4.15 2.28 -12.88
CA SER A 141 3.57 2.21 -14.22
C SER A 141 4.48 1.43 -15.18
N ASP A 142 5.80 1.60 -15.05
CA ASP A 142 6.80 0.91 -15.89
C ASP A 142 6.79 -0.60 -15.66
N TYR A 143 6.64 -1.04 -14.40
CA TYR A 143 6.57 -2.46 -14.07
C TYR A 143 5.28 -3.11 -14.59
N LEU A 144 4.17 -2.37 -14.53
CA LEU A 144 2.85 -2.83 -15.00
C LEU A 144 2.68 -2.70 -16.51
N LYS A 145 3.60 -2.03 -17.21
CA LYS A 145 3.52 -1.72 -18.66
C LYS A 145 2.19 -1.04 -19.03
N ILE A 146 1.65 -0.24 -18.13
CA ILE A 146 0.45 0.58 -18.37
C ILE A 146 0.95 1.90 -18.94
N GLN A 147 0.66 2.16 -20.22
CA GLN A 147 0.84 3.45 -20.86
C GLN A 147 -0.34 4.36 -20.59
#